data_462c35ba00a1dc2b91dabec8c0de6bf2
#
_entry.id   462c35ba00a1dc2b91dabec8c0de6bf2
#
_cell.length_a   1.000
_cell.length_b   1.000
_cell.length_c   1.000
_cell.angle_alpha   90.00
_cell.angle_beta   90.00
_cell.angle_gamma   90.00
#
_symmetry.space_group_name_H-M   'P 1'
#
loop_
_entity.id
_entity.type
_entity.pdbx_description
1 polymer ?
#
loop_
_entity_poly.entity_id
_entity_poly.type
_entity_poly.pdbx_seq_one_letter_code
_entity_poly.pdbx_strand_id
1 'polypeptide(L)'
;MRQVVLTAPKQIEFREVAAPEAGNLKSDEVLLRILRIGICGSEIHSYHGQHPATFYPVVQGHEYSAEVVAVGSAVRKVKPGDRVTGRPQLVCGECNPCKRGQYNVCSNLRVEAFQADGVAQDYFVIPEERVVA
;
A
#
# COMPACT_ATOMS: atom_id res chain seq x y z
N MET A 1 -12.06 -4.76 10.23
CA MET A 1 -11.27 -3.50 10.19
C MET A 1 -12.00 -2.46 9.37
N ARG A 2 -11.75 -1.19 9.68
CA ARG A 2 -12.30 -0.07 8.90
C ARG A 2 -11.46 0.15 7.64
N GLN A 3 -12.13 0.56 6.58
CA GLN A 3 -11.53 0.84 5.28
C GLN A 3 -12.23 2.04 4.64
N VAL A 4 -11.47 2.92 3.99
CA VAL A 4 -11.98 4.08 3.26
C VAL A 4 -11.74 3.86 1.77
N VAL A 5 -12.81 3.81 1.00
CA VAL A 5 -12.78 3.49 -0.44
C VAL A 5 -13.28 4.68 -1.25
N LEU A 6 -12.51 5.11 -2.22
CA LEU A 6 -12.95 6.03 -3.26
C LEU A 6 -13.62 5.20 -4.36
N THR A 7 -14.95 5.19 -4.38
CA THR A 7 -15.74 4.31 -5.27
C THR A 7 -15.94 4.89 -6.66
N ALA A 8 -15.93 6.21 -6.77
CA ALA A 8 -16.01 6.98 -8.00
C ALA A 8 -15.54 8.42 -7.69
N PRO A 9 -15.32 9.28 -8.68
CA PRO A 9 -15.02 10.68 -8.42
C PRO A 9 -16.03 11.32 -7.47
N LYS A 10 -15.52 11.94 -6.39
CA LYS A 10 -16.28 12.58 -5.32
C LYS A 10 -17.18 11.66 -4.47
N GLN A 11 -16.98 10.34 -4.56
CA GLN A 11 -17.74 9.34 -3.80
C GLN A 11 -16.82 8.52 -2.92
N ILE A 12 -16.91 8.73 -1.61
CA ILE A 12 -16.16 8.00 -0.59
C ILE A 12 -17.12 7.14 0.22
N GLU A 13 -16.76 5.87 0.42
CA GLU A 13 -17.45 4.94 1.32
C GLU A 13 -16.54 4.53 2.47
N PHE A 14 -17.13 4.47 3.66
CA PHE A 14 -16.52 3.81 4.81
C PHE A 14 -17.05 2.39 4.89
N ARG A 15 -16.15 1.41 4.89
CA ARG A 15 -16.52 -0.02 4.93
C ARG A 15 -15.92 -0.69 6.15
N GLU A 16 -16.61 -1.73 6.61
CA GLU A 16 -16.04 -2.72 7.51
C GLU A 16 -15.77 -4.00 6.74
N VAL A 17 -14.53 -4.49 6.80
CA VAL A 17 -14.05 -5.69 6.13
C VAL A 17 -13.26 -6.56 7.11
N ALA A 18 -13.07 -7.84 6.79
CA ALA A 18 -12.22 -8.71 7.58
C ALA A 18 -10.79 -8.16 7.65
N ALA A 19 -10.18 -8.18 8.83
CA ALA A 19 -8.77 -7.83 8.98
C ALA A 19 -7.88 -8.97 8.45
N PRO A 20 -6.70 -8.66 7.89
CA PRO A 20 -5.70 -9.68 7.57
C PRO A 20 -5.28 -10.44 8.83
N GLU A 21 -5.13 -11.74 8.72
CA GLU A 21 -4.68 -12.61 9.82
C GLU A 21 -3.19 -12.91 9.70
N ALA A 22 -2.47 -12.83 10.80
CA ALA A 22 -1.02 -13.10 10.84
C ALA A 22 -0.67 -14.51 10.33
N GLY A 23 -1.54 -15.50 10.57
CA GLY A 23 -1.36 -16.87 10.12
C GLY A 23 -1.45 -17.09 8.60
N ASN A 24 -1.98 -16.11 7.87
CA ASN A 24 -2.18 -16.19 6.41
C ASN A 24 -1.11 -15.42 5.63
N LEU A 25 -0.10 -14.85 6.31
CA LEU A 25 1.00 -14.13 5.65
C LEU A 25 1.85 -15.08 4.80
N LYS A 26 2.20 -14.63 3.61
CA LYS A 26 3.29 -15.26 2.85
C LYS A 26 4.61 -15.08 3.57
N SER A 27 5.60 -15.88 3.18
CA SER A 27 6.90 -15.89 3.87
C SER A 27 7.61 -14.54 3.89
N ASP A 28 7.41 -13.71 2.90
CA ASP A 28 8.03 -12.40 2.70
C ASP A 28 7.14 -11.20 3.07
N GLU A 29 5.93 -11.45 3.58
CA GLU A 29 4.97 -10.41 3.89
C GLU A 29 5.07 -9.91 5.33
N VAL A 30 4.71 -8.66 5.51
CA VAL A 30 4.67 -7.94 6.77
C VAL A 30 3.25 -7.39 6.97
N LEU A 31 2.65 -7.69 8.12
CA LEU A 31 1.37 -7.13 8.54
C LEU A 31 1.61 -5.84 9.32
N LEU A 32 1.05 -4.76 8.83
CA LEU A 32 1.16 -3.43 9.41
C LEU A 32 -0.16 -2.98 10.04
N ARG A 33 -0.07 -2.33 11.19
CA ARG A 33 -1.13 -1.50 11.76
C ARG A 33 -0.86 -0.05 11.38
N ILE A 34 -1.76 0.57 10.65
CA ILE A 34 -1.61 1.95 10.19
C ILE A 34 -1.84 2.90 11.36
N LEU A 35 -0.93 3.84 11.55
CA LEU A 35 -0.96 4.79 12.67
C LEU A 35 -1.37 6.19 12.22
N ARG A 36 -0.82 6.66 11.11
CA ARG A 36 -1.10 7.96 10.52
C ARG A 36 -1.01 7.86 9.01
N ILE A 37 -1.82 8.65 8.32
CA ILE A 37 -1.84 8.76 6.86
C ILE A 37 -1.69 10.25 6.52
N GLY A 38 -0.78 10.56 5.60
CA GLY A 38 -0.71 11.84 4.93
C GLY A 38 -1.71 11.89 3.77
N ILE A 39 -2.20 13.08 3.44
CA ILE A 39 -3.03 13.31 2.26
C ILE A 39 -2.17 13.98 1.20
N CYS A 40 -1.84 13.24 0.16
CA CYS A 40 -1.09 13.75 -0.99
C CYS A 40 -2.02 14.54 -1.94
N GLY A 41 -1.47 15.53 -2.61
CA GLY A 41 -2.22 16.27 -3.65
C GLY A 41 -2.75 15.38 -4.78
N SER A 42 -2.06 14.29 -5.11
CA SER A 42 -2.50 13.31 -6.09
C SER A 42 -3.80 12.59 -5.70
N GLU A 43 -4.05 12.38 -4.41
CA GLU A 43 -5.32 11.81 -3.90
C GLU A 43 -6.47 12.81 -4.04
N ILE A 44 -6.19 14.10 -3.87
CA ILE A 44 -7.17 15.16 -4.14
C ILE A 44 -7.54 15.16 -5.62
N HIS A 45 -6.57 15.00 -6.52
CA HIS A 45 -6.82 14.85 -7.96
C HIS A 45 -7.65 13.60 -8.28
N SER A 46 -7.35 12.47 -7.63
CA SER A 46 -8.16 11.25 -7.76
C SER A 46 -9.58 11.47 -7.29
N TYR A 47 -9.77 12.13 -6.14
CA TYR A 47 -11.10 12.47 -5.63
C TYR A 47 -11.92 13.31 -6.62
N HIS A 48 -11.28 14.25 -7.32
CA HIS A 48 -11.94 15.08 -8.33
C HIS A 48 -12.09 14.39 -9.70
N GLY A 49 -11.59 13.16 -9.89
CA GLY A 49 -11.61 12.46 -11.17
C GLY A 49 -10.60 13.01 -12.18
N GLN A 50 -9.58 13.72 -11.72
CA GLN A 50 -8.57 14.39 -12.56
C GLN A 50 -7.24 13.62 -12.66
N HIS A 51 -7.07 12.56 -11.87
CA HIS A 51 -5.86 11.74 -11.92
C HIS A 51 -6.02 10.62 -12.98
N PRO A 52 -5.20 10.61 -14.04
CA PRO A 52 -5.43 9.78 -15.23
C PRO A 52 -5.24 8.27 -14.98
N ALA A 53 -4.53 7.91 -13.91
CA ALA A 53 -4.17 6.51 -13.60
C ALA A 53 -4.92 5.94 -12.39
N THR A 54 -5.98 6.58 -11.92
CA THR A 54 -6.78 6.06 -10.81
C THR A 54 -7.81 5.07 -11.31
N PHE A 55 -7.80 3.86 -10.75
CA PHE A 55 -8.76 2.80 -11.02
C PHE A 55 -9.78 2.76 -9.88
N TYR A 56 -11.02 3.11 -10.16
CA TYR A 56 -12.11 3.06 -9.19
C TYR A 56 -12.83 1.70 -9.23
N PRO A 57 -13.26 1.13 -8.09
CA PRO A 57 -13.02 1.62 -6.73
C PRO A 57 -11.61 1.32 -6.24
N VAL A 58 -11.08 2.15 -5.34
CA VAL A 58 -9.73 1.96 -4.77
C VAL A 58 -9.66 2.47 -3.32
N VAL A 59 -8.96 1.75 -2.46
CA VAL A 59 -8.60 2.24 -1.13
C VAL A 59 -7.52 3.31 -1.30
N GLN A 60 -7.76 4.49 -0.75
CA GLN A 60 -6.83 5.62 -0.83
C GLN A 60 -5.64 5.48 0.14
N GLY A 61 -4.70 6.40 0.11
CA GLY A 61 -3.57 6.50 1.02
C GLY A 61 -2.31 5.76 0.53
N HIS A 62 -1.20 6.51 0.47
CA HIS A 62 0.12 5.97 0.12
C HIS A 62 1.28 6.68 0.85
N GLU A 63 0.96 7.66 1.70
CA GLU A 63 1.90 8.32 2.60
C GLU A 63 1.50 7.99 4.04
N TYR A 64 2.31 7.24 4.78
CA TYR A 64 1.88 6.73 6.07
C TYR A 64 3.03 6.41 7.03
N SER A 65 2.68 6.29 8.29
CA SER A 65 3.46 5.61 9.31
C SER A 65 2.67 4.43 9.86
N ALA A 66 3.36 3.35 10.14
CA ALA A 66 2.75 2.12 10.62
C ALA A 66 3.63 1.44 11.68
N GLU A 67 3.04 0.49 12.39
CA GLU A 67 3.72 -0.42 13.29
C GLU A 67 3.61 -1.84 12.74
N VAL A 68 4.72 -2.56 12.76
CA VAL A 68 4.76 -3.98 12.39
C VAL A 68 4.02 -4.79 13.45
N VAL A 69 3.00 -5.54 13.04
CA VAL A 69 2.21 -6.42 13.92
C VAL A 69 2.71 -7.86 13.85
N ALA A 70 2.96 -8.35 12.64
CA ALA A 70 3.44 -9.71 12.40
C ALA A 70 4.28 -9.75 11.12
N VAL A 71 5.10 -10.77 11.00
CA VAL A 71 6.01 -10.97 9.86
C VAL A 71 5.96 -12.41 9.37
N GLY A 72 6.11 -12.59 8.07
CA GLY A 72 6.28 -13.90 7.45
C GLY A 72 7.62 -14.54 7.82
N SER A 73 7.74 -15.85 7.60
CA SER A 73 8.89 -16.66 8.06
C SER A 73 10.23 -16.29 7.43
N ALA A 74 10.24 -15.67 6.25
CA ALA A 74 11.46 -15.23 5.54
C ALA A 74 11.84 -13.76 5.79
N VAL A 75 10.99 -12.98 6.46
CA VAL A 75 11.27 -11.57 6.78
C VAL A 75 12.48 -11.44 7.73
N ARG A 76 13.39 -10.50 7.45
CA ARG A 76 14.64 -10.29 8.21
C ARG A 76 14.93 -8.83 8.56
N LYS A 77 14.36 -7.87 7.83
CA LYS A 77 14.67 -6.43 7.99
C LYS A 77 13.94 -5.78 9.15
N VAL A 78 12.76 -6.31 9.48
CA VAL A 78 11.88 -5.74 10.50
C VAL A 78 11.29 -6.83 11.39
N LYS A 79 10.81 -6.43 12.57
CA LYS A 79 10.18 -7.31 13.57
C LYS A 79 8.94 -6.64 14.15
N PRO A 80 8.04 -7.39 14.80
CA PRO A 80 6.90 -6.82 15.51
C PRO A 80 7.30 -5.72 16.50
N GLY A 81 6.57 -4.61 16.47
CA GLY A 81 6.81 -3.41 17.26
C GLY A 81 7.64 -2.33 16.55
N ASP A 82 8.31 -2.64 15.45
CA ASP A 82 9.06 -1.64 14.69
C ASP A 82 8.12 -0.61 14.04
N ARG A 83 8.59 0.65 13.97
CA ARG A 83 7.93 1.76 13.28
C ARG A 83 8.46 1.85 11.85
N VAL A 84 7.55 1.86 10.89
CA VAL A 84 7.91 1.77 9.48
C VAL A 84 7.00 2.65 8.61
N THR A 85 7.45 2.87 7.40
CA THR A 85 6.64 3.28 6.25
C THR A 85 6.85 2.30 5.10
N GLY A 86 6.31 2.56 3.93
CA GLY A 86 6.50 1.72 2.76
C GLY A 86 6.64 2.52 1.47
N ARG A 87 7.29 1.92 0.49
CA ARG A 87 7.34 2.45 -0.88
C ARG A 87 6.02 2.11 -1.58
N PRO A 88 5.30 3.12 -2.14
CA PRO A 88 4.01 2.89 -2.76
C PRO A 88 4.08 2.21 -4.14
N GLN A 89 5.26 2.14 -4.76
CA GLN A 89 5.43 1.52 -6.08
C GLN A 89 5.43 0.00 -6.00
N LEU A 90 4.61 -0.63 -6.84
CA LEU A 90 4.62 -2.06 -7.12
C LEU A 90 5.27 -2.27 -8.48
N VAL A 91 6.44 -2.92 -8.48
CA VAL A 91 7.23 -3.15 -9.68
C VAL A 91 7.20 -4.62 -10.09
N CYS A 92 7.38 -4.93 -11.37
CA CYS A 92 7.29 -6.32 -11.84
C CYS A 92 8.57 -7.14 -11.57
N GLY A 93 9.72 -6.49 -11.35
CA GLY A 93 11.00 -7.15 -11.12
C GLY A 93 11.69 -7.76 -12.36
N GLU A 94 10.98 -7.94 -13.48
CA GLU A 94 11.43 -8.71 -14.64
C GLU A 94 11.68 -7.89 -15.91
N CYS A 95 11.11 -6.70 -16.03
CA CYS A 95 11.35 -5.83 -17.19
C CYS A 95 12.77 -5.26 -17.21
N ASN A 96 13.21 -4.75 -18.37
CA ASN A 96 14.57 -4.20 -18.52
C ASN A 96 14.89 -3.08 -17.52
N PRO A 97 14.04 -2.09 -17.27
CA PRO A 97 14.27 -1.11 -16.20
C PRO A 97 14.45 -1.75 -14.83
N CYS A 98 13.60 -2.69 -14.43
CA CYS A 98 13.71 -3.36 -13.12
C CYS A 98 15.03 -4.11 -12.98
N LYS A 99 15.47 -4.82 -14.02
CA LYS A 99 16.78 -5.53 -14.03
C LYS A 99 17.98 -4.60 -13.90
N ARG A 100 17.80 -3.32 -14.22
CA ARG A 100 18.81 -2.27 -14.06
C ARG A 100 18.65 -1.46 -12.78
N GLY A 101 17.71 -1.82 -11.88
CA GLY A 101 17.39 -1.07 -10.67
C GLY A 101 16.63 0.25 -10.89
N GLN A 102 16.14 0.48 -12.10
CA GLN A 102 15.38 1.68 -12.46
C GLN A 102 13.88 1.46 -12.24
N TYR A 103 13.50 1.22 -10.99
CA TYR A 103 12.15 0.81 -10.60
C TYR A 103 11.06 1.85 -10.91
N ASN A 104 11.41 3.14 -10.87
CA ASN A 104 10.51 4.26 -11.17
C ASN A 104 9.99 4.29 -12.61
N VAL A 105 10.66 3.60 -13.52
CA VAL A 105 10.25 3.46 -14.94
C VAL A 105 9.92 2.01 -15.31
N CYS A 106 9.47 1.23 -14.33
CA CYS A 106 9.00 -0.13 -14.57
C CYS A 106 7.89 -0.14 -15.65
N SER A 107 7.99 -1.05 -16.61
CA SER A 107 7.01 -1.16 -17.71
C SER A 107 5.61 -1.53 -17.24
N ASN A 108 5.50 -2.16 -16.06
CA ASN A 108 4.24 -2.57 -15.43
C ASN A 108 4.07 -1.90 -14.06
N LEU A 109 4.50 -0.65 -13.93
CA LEU A 109 4.41 0.09 -12.68
C LEU A 109 2.95 0.24 -12.23
N ARG A 110 2.69 -0.14 -11.00
CA ARG A 110 1.44 0.16 -10.29
C ARG A 110 1.78 0.93 -9.01
N VAL A 111 0.84 1.73 -8.54
CA VAL A 111 1.04 2.55 -7.33
C VAL A 111 -0.14 2.34 -6.41
N GLU A 112 0.12 2.21 -5.12
CA GLU A 112 -0.90 2.19 -4.06
C GLU A 112 -1.78 3.44 -4.14
N ALA A 113 -3.04 3.29 -3.80
CA ALA A 113 -4.08 4.31 -3.87
C ALA A 113 -4.56 4.69 -5.29
N PHE A 114 -3.96 4.11 -6.36
CA PHE A 114 -4.34 4.39 -7.76
C PHE A 114 -4.67 3.13 -8.54
N GLN A 115 -3.71 2.24 -8.81
CA GLN A 115 -3.93 0.96 -9.50
C GLN A 115 -3.97 -0.23 -8.55
N ALA A 116 -3.65 -0.01 -7.28
CA ALA A 116 -3.73 -0.99 -6.20
C ALA A 116 -4.26 -0.31 -4.95
N ASP A 117 -4.86 -1.07 -4.06
CA ASP A 117 -5.35 -0.55 -2.79
C ASP A 117 -4.22 0.04 -1.95
N GLY A 118 -4.53 1.15 -1.28
CA GLY A 118 -3.64 1.86 -0.40
C GLY A 118 -3.92 1.62 1.09
N VAL A 119 -3.45 2.53 1.91
CA VAL A 119 -3.36 2.36 3.37
C VAL A 119 -4.45 3.07 4.17
N ALA A 120 -5.50 3.60 3.54
CA ALA A 120 -6.65 4.17 4.26
C ALA A 120 -7.53 3.08 4.88
N GLN A 121 -6.92 2.27 5.75
CA GLN A 121 -7.51 1.14 6.46
C GLN A 121 -6.72 0.87 7.75
N ASP A 122 -7.32 0.11 8.69
CA ASP A 122 -6.66 -0.13 9.98
C ASP A 122 -5.39 -0.99 9.85
N TYR A 123 -5.40 -1.99 8.95
CA TYR A 123 -4.28 -2.92 8.72
C TYR A 123 -3.96 -3.04 7.23
N PHE A 124 -2.69 -3.29 6.93
CA PHE A 124 -2.19 -3.42 5.57
C PHE A 124 -1.10 -4.50 5.49
N VAL A 125 -1.12 -5.30 4.43
CA VAL A 125 -0.08 -6.31 4.17
C VAL A 125 0.81 -5.82 3.03
N ILE A 126 2.12 -5.87 3.26
CA ILE A 126 3.12 -5.37 2.30
C ILE A 126 4.31 -6.35 2.24
N PRO A 127 4.89 -6.62 1.06
CA PRO A 127 6.15 -7.35 0.98
C PRO A 127 7.31 -6.62 1.67
N GLU A 128 8.18 -7.35 2.35
CA GLU A 128 9.32 -6.79 3.08
C GLU A 128 10.20 -5.86 2.24
N GLU A 129 10.39 -6.18 0.96
CA GLU A 129 11.22 -5.37 0.04
C GLU A 129 10.76 -3.92 -0.09
N ARG A 130 9.48 -3.67 0.15
CA ARG A 130 8.88 -2.33 0.08
C ARG A 130 8.82 -1.62 1.43
N VAL A 131 9.12 -2.31 2.53
CA VAL A 131 9.14 -1.74 3.88
C VAL A 131 10.39 -0.90 4.07
N VAL A 132 10.21 0.28 4.68
CA VAL A 132 11.27 1.23 5.07
C VAL A 132 11.16 1.47 6.57
N ALA A 133 12.19 1.10 7.31
CA ALA A 133 12.29 1.30 8.75
C ALA A 133 12.84 2.68 9.10
#